data_56929cef90b90e60f416479fc9645cca
#
_entry.id   56929cef90b90e60f416479fc9645cca
#
_cell.length_a   1.000
_cell.length_b   1.000
_cell.length_c   1.000
_cell.angle_alpha   90.00
_cell.angle_beta   90.00
_cell.angle_gamma   90.00
#
_symmetry.space_group_name_H-M   'P 1'
#
loop_
_entity.id
_entity.type
_entity.pdbx_description
1 polymer ?
#
loop_
_entity_poly.entity_id
_entity_poly.type
_entity_poly.pdbx_seq_one_letter_code
_entity_poly.pdbx_strand_id
1 'polypeptide(L)'
;MLDRENMTIMQANSHTPRARLAQLLQVADVVVTATGKIDTIDAQMGLWLRDETLVIDAGISRNEEGKLCGDCNPSIYKIHNNITPVPGGVGLMTRAMLLDNTIRAMVENI
;
A
#
# COMPACT_ATOMS: atom_id res chain seq x y z
N MET A 1 -10.10 9.99 5.71
CA MET A 1 -11.04 8.90 6.05
C MET A 1 -10.59 8.05 7.24
N LEU A 2 -9.34 7.61 7.29
CA LEU A 2 -8.83 6.83 8.43
C LEU A 2 -8.84 7.60 9.76
N ASP A 3 -8.64 8.91 9.72
CA ASP A 3 -8.69 9.77 10.91
C ASP A 3 -10.08 9.80 11.56
N ARG A 4 -11.15 9.57 10.78
CA ARG A 4 -12.52 9.51 11.30
C ARG A 4 -12.79 8.24 12.13
N GLU A 5 -11.94 7.22 11.97
CA GLU A 5 -12.04 5.95 12.69
C GLU A 5 -11.18 5.91 13.95
N ASN A 6 -10.77 7.08 14.47
CA ASN A 6 -9.93 7.22 15.65
C ASN A 6 -8.55 6.57 15.51
N MET A 7 -8.01 6.55 14.31
CA MET A 7 -6.67 6.03 14.04
C MET A 7 -5.63 7.15 14.12
N THR A 8 -4.45 6.81 14.62
CA THR A 8 -3.29 7.70 14.53
C THR A 8 -2.67 7.55 13.16
N ILE A 9 -2.60 8.65 12.42
CA ILE A 9 -2.08 8.67 11.06
C ILE A 9 -0.76 9.41 11.00
N MET A 10 0.22 8.79 10.33
CA MET A 10 1.51 9.41 10.03
C MET A 10 1.68 9.40 8.50
N GLN A 11 2.08 10.53 7.95
CA GLN A 11 2.27 10.68 6.52
C GLN A 11 3.74 10.92 6.21
N ALA A 12 4.25 10.21 5.22
CA ALA A 12 5.60 10.37 4.70
C ALA A 12 5.56 10.65 3.20
N ASN A 13 6.60 11.31 2.70
CA ASN A 13 6.72 11.64 1.28
C ASN A 13 8.19 11.61 0.87
N SER A 14 8.49 12.03 -0.37
CA SER A 14 9.85 12.03 -0.90
C SER A 14 10.83 12.92 -0.14
N HIS A 15 10.34 13.84 0.67
CA HIS A 15 11.18 14.72 1.50
C HIS A 15 11.40 14.18 2.91
N THR A 16 10.76 13.08 3.27
CA THR A 16 10.95 12.46 4.58
C THR A 16 12.34 11.84 4.68
N PRO A 17 13.16 12.22 5.68
CA PRO A 17 14.48 11.62 5.85
C PRO A 17 14.36 10.11 6.06
N ARG A 18 15.33 9.36 5.51
CA ARG A 18 15.31 7.89 5.57
C ARG A 18 15.31 7.37 7.01
N ALA A 19 16.03 8.04 7.92
CA ALA A 19 16.06 7.66 9.33
C ALA A 19 14.68 7.80 9.99
N ARG A 20 13.93 8.86 9.63
CA ARG A 20 12.57 9.04 10.12
C ARG A 20 11.63 8.00 9.54
N LEU A 21 11.78 7.68 8.25
CA LEU A 21 10.99 6.67 7.60
C LEU A 21 11.19 5.30 8.26
N ALA A 22 12.42 4.96 8.61
CA ALA A 22 12.71 3.73 9.35
C ALA A 22 11.95 3.67 10.68
N GLN A 23 11.94 4.76 11.44
CA GLN A 23 11.22 4.84 12.70
C GLN A 23 9.71 4.64 12.49
N LEU A 24 9.14 5.29 11.47
CA LEU A 24 7.70 5.17 11.17
C LEU A 24 7.32 3.75 10.77
N LEU A 25 8.13 3.11 9.94
CA LEU A 25 7.87 1.74 9.49
C LEU A 25 7.96 0.74 10.65
N GLN A 26 8.84 0.97 11.61
CA GLN A 26 9.00 0.09 12.77
C GLN A 26 7.83 0.13 13.74
N VAL A 27 7.09 1.22 13.78
CA VAL A 27 5.97 1.40 14.72
C VAL A 27 4.60 1.28 14.05
N ALA A 28 4.53 1.24 12.75
CA ALA A 28 3.26 1.21 12.03
C ALA A 28 2.59 -0.17 12.16
N ASP A 29 1.29 -0.19 12.38
CA ASP A 29 0.48 -1.39 12.32
C ASP A 29 0.03 -1.67 10.88
N VAL A 30 -0.27 -0.61 10.13
CA VAL A 30 -0.66 -0.68 8.73
C VAL A 30 0.15 0.35 7.95
N VAL A 31 0.74 -0.08 6.86
CA VAL A 31 1.45 0.78 5.92
C VAL A 31 0.68 0.80 4.61
N VAL A 32 0.33 1.99 4.15
CA VAL A 32 -0.30 2.18 2.84
C VAL A 32 0.69 2.92 1.94
N THR A 33 1.00 2.36 0.80
CA THR A 33 1.88 2.97 -0.18
C THR A 33 1.14 3.14 -1.51
N ALA A 34 1.20 4.34 -2.07
CA ALA A 34 0.44 4.71 -3.28
C ALA A 34 1.20 5.77 -4.09
N THR A 35 2.50 5.57 -4.31
CA THR A 35 3.36 6.56 -4.97
C THR A 35 3.47 6.33 -6.48
N GLY A 36 3.27 5.09 -6.94
CA GLY A 36 3.50 4.74 -8.33
C GLY A 36 4.99 4.71 -8.71
N LYS A 37 5.87 4.63 -7.73
CA LYS A 37 7.33 4.52 -7.95
C LYS A 37 7.82 3.17 -7.49
N ILE A 38 8.53 2.47 -8.37
CA ILE A 38 9.15 1.18 -8.07
C ILE A 38 10.14 1.38 -6.91
N ASP A 39 10.19 0.42 -6.02
CA ASP A 39 11.09 0.42 -4.85
C ASP A 39 10.89 1.59 -3.88
N THR A 40 9.70 2.16 -3.81
CA THR A 40 9.36 3.10 -2.74
C THR A 40 9.57 2.43 -1.38
N ILE A 41 9.14 1.18 -1.24
CA ILE A 41 9.51 0.31 -0.13
C ILE A 41 10.53 -0.68 -0.66
N ASP A 42 11.81 -0.39 -0.47
CA ASP A 42 12.89 -1.22 -0.97
C ASP A 42 13.18 -2.40 -0.03
N ALA A 43 14.10 -3.26 -0.43
CA ALA A 43 14.42 -4.47 0.33
C ALA A 43 14.90 -4.16 1.76
N GLN A 44 15.65 -3.07 1.96
CA GLN A 44 16.12 -2.67 3.28
C GLN A 44 14.96 -2.20 4.15
N MET A 45 14.03 -1.42 3.58
CA MET A 45 12.82 -0.97 4.29
C MET A 45 11.95 -2.15 4.71
N GLY A 46 11.91 -3.20 3.92
CA GLY A 46 11.20 -4.43 4.27
C GLY A 46 11.70 -5.05 5.58
N LEU A 47 12.99 -4.90 5.88
CA LEU A 47 13.57 -5.39 7.14
C LEU A 47 13.18 -4.54 8.35
N TRP A 48 12.73 -3.32 8.14
CA TRP A 48 12.27 -2.43 9.21
C TRP A 48 10.82 -2.70 9.62
N LEU A 49 10.05 -3.37 8.78
CA LEU A 49 8.66 -3.72 9.08
C LEU A 49 8.62 -4.82 10.14
N ARG A 50 7.64 -4.74 11.04
CA ARG A 50 7.39 -5.83 11.97
C ARG A 50 6.64 -6.95 11.24
N ASP A 51 6.75 -8.18 11.74
CA ASP A 51 6.14 -9.35 11.10
C ASP A 51 4.62 -9.23 10.98
N GLU A 52 3.98 -8.59 11.95
CA GLU A 52 2.54 -8.41 11.97
C GLU A 52 2.04 -7.17 11.21
N THR A 53 2.93 -6.33 10.70
CA THR A 53 2.54 -5.14 9.95
C THR A 53 1.83 -5.53 8.66
N LEU A 54 0.65 -4.96 8.43
CA LEU A 54 -0.06 -5.11 7.18
C LEU A 54 0.42 -4.03 6.20
N VAL A 55 0.83 -4.44 5.01
CA VAL A 55 1.25 -3.51 3.96
C VAL A 55 0.21 -3.55 2.84
N ILE A 56 -0.40 -2.40 2.57
CA ILE A 56 -1.35 -2.23 1.47
C ILE A 56 -0.63 -1.47 0.36
N ASP A 57 -0.26 -2.19 -0.69
CA ASP A 57 0.44 -1.63 -1.84
C ASP A 57 -0.58 -1.21 -2.90
N ALA A 58 -0.88 0.08 -2.96
CA ALA A 58 -1.79 0.65 -3.93
C ALA A 58 -1.05 1.30 -5.11
N GLY A 59 0.27 1.16 -5.17
CA GLY A 59 1.06 1.65 -6.29
C GLY A 59 0.88 0.79 -7.52
N ILE A 60 0.87 1.42 -8.69
CA ILE A 60 0.83 0.73 -9.98
C ILE A 60 1.85 1.38 -10.89
N SER A 61 2.78 0.58 -11.37
CA SER A 61 3.74 1.00 -12.39
C SER A 61 4.14 -0.22 -13.21
N ARG A 62 5.02 -0.02 -14.17
CA ARG A 62 5.55 -1.12 -14.99
C ARG A 62 7.05 -1.20 -14.79
N ASN A 63 7.55 -2.42 -14.63
CA ASN A 63 8.99 -2.66 -14.53
C ASN A 63 9.64 -2.63 -15.92
N GLU A 64 10.94 -2.87 -15.99
CA GLU A 64 11.69 -2.87 -17.24
C GLU A 64 11.17 -3.91 -18.25
N GLU A 65 10.57 -4.98 -17.77
CA GLU A 65 9.97 -6.03 -18.61
C GLU A 65 8.54 -5.68 -19.05
N GLY A 66 8.02 -4.53 -18.67
CA GLY A 66 6.67 -4.09 -19.00
C GLY A 66 5.57 -4.74 -18.15
N LYS A 67 5.92 -5.48 -17.11
CA LYS A 67 4.96 -6.12 -16.21
C LYS A 67 4.48 -5.14 -15.15
N LEU A 68 3.22 -5.25 -14.77
CA LEU A 68 2.67 -4.48 -13.67
C LEU A 68 3.37 -4.82 -12.35
N CYS A 69 3.70 -3.80 -11.59
CA CYS A 69 4.28 -3.95 -10.26
C CYS A 69 3.79 -2.83 -9.35
N GLY A 70 3.96 -3.03 -8.04
CA GLY A 70 3.63 -2.03 -7.04
C GLY A 70 4.84 -1.24 -6.59
N ASP A 71 4.67 -0.55 -5.46
CA ASP A 71 5.71 0.27 -4.83
C ASP A 71 6.71 -0.58 -4.04
N CYS A 72 6.33 -1.78 -3.62
CA CYS A 72 7.18 -2.65 -2.81
C CYS A 72 8.12 -3.46 -3.68
N ASN A 73 9.38 -3.57 -3.26
CA ASN A 73 10.34 -4.44 -3.93
C ASN A 73 9.86 -5.90 -3.86
N PRO A 74 9.96 -6.67 -4.95
CA PRO A 74 9.51 -8.07 -4.96
C PRO A 74 10.12 -8.95 -3.87
N SER A 75 11.34 -8.67 -3.41
CA SER A 75 11.99 -9.44 -2.35
C SER A 75 11.25 -9.38 -1.02
N ILE A 76 10.46 -8.33 -0.78
CA ILE A 76 9.72 -8.16 0.46
C ILE A 76 8.64 -9.23 0.59
N TYR A 77 8.03 -9.63 -0.52
CA TYR A 77 7.00 -10.68 -0.53
C TYR A 77 7.52 -12.04 -0.03
N LYS A 78 8.82 -12.25 -0.10
CA LYS A 78 9.45 -13.49 0.37
C LYS A 78 9.61 -13.53 1.88
N ILE A 79 9.67 -12.37 2.53
CA ILE A 79 9.93 -12.26 3.98
C ILE A 79 8.71 -11.80 4.75
N HIS A 80 7.71 -11.21 4.10
CA HIS A 80 6.46 -10.76 4.72
C HIS A 80 5.26 -11.42 4.04
N ASN A 81 4.34 -11.93 4.86
CA ASN A 81 3.12 -12.59 4.38
C ASN A 81 1.92 -11.64 4.30
N ASN A 82 2.03 -10.45 4.90
CA ASN A 82 0.93 -9.52 5.06
C ASN A 82 1.04 -8.33 4.09
N ILE A 83 1.38 -8.61 2.83
CA ILE A 83 1.49 -7.58 1.78
C ILE A 83 0.48 -7.90 0.68
N THR A 84 -0.31 -6.91 0.27
CA THR A 84 -1.22 -7.08 -0.86
C THR A 84 -0.43 -7.20 -2.17
N PRO A 85 -0.76 -8.16 -3.02
CA PRO A 85 -0.04 -8.34 -4.28
C PRO A 85 -0.38 -7.28 -5.33
N VAL A 86 0.52 -7.06 -6.28
CA VAL A 86 0.28 -6.25 -7.46
C VAL A 86 0.84 -6.99 -8.67
N PRO A 87 0.03 -7.32 -9.68
CA PRO A 87 -1.42 -7.16 -9.74
C PRO A 87 -2.16 -8.19 -8.87
N GLY A 88 -3.45 -7.98 -8.66
CA GLY A 88 -4.32 -8.96 -8.01
C GLY A 88 -4.72 -8.62 -6.58
N GLY A 89 -4.28 -7.46 -6.05
CA GLY A 89 -4.63 -6.99 -4.71
C GLY A 89 -5.58 -5.80 -4.75
N VAL A 90 -5.06 -4.61 -4.42
CA VAL A 90 -5.85 -3.38 -4.29
C VAL A 90 -6.59 -3.02 -5.58
N GLY A 91 -5.99 -3.27 -6.74
CA GLY A 91 -6.63 -2.99 -8.02
C GLY A 91 -7.96 -3.73 -8.20
N LEU A 92 -8.01 -5.01 -7.82
CA LEU A 92 -9.24 -5.79 -7.86
C LEU A 92 -10.27 -5.26 -6.86
N MET A 93 -9.85 -4.89 -5.67
CA MET A 93 -10.73 -4.31 -4.65
C MET A 93 -11.28 -2.96 -5.09
N THR A 94 -10.47 -2.14 -5.76
CA THR A 94 -10.92 -0.87 -6.30
C THR A 94 -12.06 -1.05 -7.31
N ARG A 95 -11.94 -2.04 -8.20
CA ARG A 95 -13.00 -2.38 -9.16
C ARG A 95 -14.26 -2.87 -8.46
N ALA A 96 -14.12 -3.74 -7.47
CA ALA A 96 -15.25 -4.26 -6.70
C ALA A 96 -15.97 -3.14 -5.96
N MET A 97 -15.23 -2.24 -5.32
CA MET A 97 -15.81 -1.11 -4.60
C MET A 97 -16.48 -0.11 -5.54
N LEU A 98 -15.92 0.12 -6.72
CA LEU A 98 -16.53 0.98 -7.72
C LEU A 98 -17.89 0.43 -8.17
N LEU A 99 -17.96 -0.88 -8.43
CA LEU A 99 -19.20 -1.54 -8.81
C LEU A 99 -20.22 -1.47 -7.69
N ASP A 100 -19.84 -1.74 -6.45
CA ASP A 100 -20.70 -1.66 -5.29
C ASP A 100 -21.27 -0.25 -5.10
N ASN A 101 -20.41 0.76 -5.17
CA ASN A 101 -20.81 2.16 -5.06
C ASN A 101 -21.76 2.58 -6.18
N THR A 102 -21.55 2.10 -7.39
CA THR A 102 -22.41 2.36 -8.54
C THR A 102 -23.81 1.78 -8.31
N ILE A 103 -23.88 0.55 -7.84
CA ILE A 103 -25.16 -0.12 -7.52
C ILE A 103 -25.89 0.63 -6.41
N ARG A 104 -25.19 1.04 -5.35
CA ARG A 104 -25.79 1.81 -4.26
C ARG A 104 -26.37 3.14 -4.75
N ALA A 105 -25.63 3.85 -5.60
CA ALA A 105 -26.11 5.12 -6.18
C ALA A 105 -27.38 4.91 -7.01
N MET A 106 -27.45 3.82 -7.78
CA MET A 106 -28.65 3.50 -8.55
C MET A 106 -29.87 3.22 -7.66
N VAL A 107 -29.66 2.47 -6.57
CA VAL A 107 -30.75 2.15 -5.62
C VAL A 107 -31.21 3.40 -4.89
N GLU A 108 -30.31 4.27 -4.45
CA GLU A 108 -30.65 5.49 -3.73
C GLU A 108 -31.42 6.51 -4.58
N ASN A 109 -31.32 6.43 -5.90
CA ASN A 109 -31.98 7.34 -6.83
C ASN A 109 -33.31 6.79 -7.35
N ILE A 110 -33.74 5.64 -6.89
CA ILE A 110 -35.09 5.09 -7.20
C ILE A 110 -36.12 5.67 -6.26
#